data_d59f78d653746bb8fa2de4013dd592b2
#
_entry.id   d59f78d653746bb8fa2de4013dd592b2
#
_cell.length_a   1.000
_cell.length_b   1.000
_cell.length_c   1.000
_cell.angle_alpha   90.00
_cell.angle_beta   90.00
_cell.angle_gamma   90.00
#
_symmetry.space_group_name_H-M   'P 1'
#
loop_
_entity.id
_entity.type
_entity.pdbx_description
1 polymer ?
#
loop_
_entity_poly.entity_id
_entity_poly.type
_entity_poly.pdbx_seq_one_letter_code
_entity_poly.pdbx_strand_id
1 'polypeptide(L)'
;MGNDGGSIPDRTSQIRVRKRKRRINKAEIQKTKSNLCSMTKEQLRKPIVGDRLGQLYNKTSVIEYLLNKNKPTGFEHIKSLKNVKDLKCLINDNGYIQCQISQEEFSGLNKFFFLWTCGCVFSKTAMDEFNIKNKCINCNIDFDINKDLISLNYSKNTKR
;
A
#
# COMPACT_ATOMS: atom_id res chain seq x y z
N MET A 1 24.64 -58.57 36.64
CA MET A 1 24.11 -58.42 35.28
C MET A 1 23.10 -57.34 35.28
N GLY A 2 23.54 -56.14 34.99
CA GLY A 2 22.68 -54.97 34.90
C GLY A 2 21.88 -54.98 33.58
N ASN A 3 20.60 -55.16 33.69
CA ASN A 3 19.68 -54.96 32.58
C ASN A 3 19.37 -53.46 32.55
N ASP A 4 20.21 -52.73 31.85
CA ASP A 4 19.90 -51.33 31.55
C ASP A 4 18.82 -51.32 30.46
N GLY A 5 17.61 -51.35 30.91
CA GLY A 5 16.48 -51.00 30.07
C GLY A 5 16.65 -49.59 29.55
N GLY A 6 17.64 -49.40 28.67
CA GLY A 6 17.79 -48.14 27.97
C GLY A 6 16.47 -47.80 27.30
N SER A 7 15.87 -46.70 27.73
CA SER A 7 14.69 -46.17 27.07
C SER A 7 15.02 -46.02 25.58
N ILE A 8 14.37 -46.83 24.75
CA ILE A 8 14.49 -46.71 23.30
C ILE A 8 13.93 -45.33 22.96
N PRO A 9 14.79 -44.39 22.53
CA PRO A 9 14.28 -43.06 22.21
C PRO A 9 13.26 -43.19 21.09
N ASP A 10 12.06 -42.74 21.35
CA ASP A 10 10.98 -42.72 20.36
C ASP A 10 11.46 -42.04 19.07
N ARG A 11 11.14 -42.66 17.94
CA ARG A 11 11.54 -42.14 16.61
C ARG A 11 11.16 -40.67 16.40
N THR A 12 10.12 -40.23 17.06
CA THR A 12 9.66 -38.82 17.04
C THR A 12 10.62 -37.88 17.76
N SER A 13 11.32 -38.32 18.80
CA SER A 13 12.29 -37.50 19.53
C SER A 13 13.64 -37.37 18.79
N GLN A 14 13.97 -38.34 17.94
CA GLN A 14 15.20 -38.32 17.13
C GLN A 14 15.04 -37.50 15.84
N ILE A 15 13.83 -37.33 15.35
CA ILE A 15 13.56 -36.50 14.18
C ILE A 15 13.52 -35.06 14.64
N ARG A 16 14.64 -34.36 14.50
CA ARG A 16 14.60 -32.89 14.50
C ARG A 16 13.67 -32.46 13.38
N VAL A 17 12.40 -32.18 13.70
CA VAL A 17 11.47 -31.55 12.78
C VAL A 17 12.07 -30.21 12.42
N ARG A 18 12.79 -30.16 11.30
CA ARG A 18 13.21 -28.90 10.72
C ARG A 18 11.92 -28.14 10.47
N LYS A 19 11.63 -27.15 11.32
CA LYS A 19 10.54 -26.20 11.07
C LYS A 19 10.76 -25.68 9.65
N ARG A 20 9.98 -26.17 8.70
CA ARG A 20 10.02 -25.66 7.33
C ARG A 20 9.75 -24.17 7.47
N LYS A 21 10.76 -23.35 7.16
CA LYS A 21 10.55 -21.89 7.07
C LYS A 21 9.36 -21.71 6.14
N ARG A 22 8.24 -21.21 6.67
CA ARG A 22 7.10 -20.86 5.84
C ARG A 22 7.65 -19.98 4.73
N ARG A 23 7.54 -20.42 3.49
CA ARG A 23 7.84 -19.56 2.34
C ARG A 23 6.80 -18.46 2.37
N ILE A 24 7.19 -17.32 2.91
CA ILE A 24 6.32 -16.15 2.95
C ILE A 24 6.05 -15.78 1.49
N ASN A 25 4.80 -15.80 1.11
CA ASN A 25 4.39 -15.49 -0.25
C ASN A 25 4.70 -14.02 -0.51
N LYS A 26 5.52 -13.72 -1.52
CA LYS A 26 5.89 -12.34 -1.88
C LYS A 26 4.66 -11.46 -2.12
N ALA A 27 3.59 -12.05 -2.66
CA ALA A 27 2.33 -11.37 -2.88
C ALA A 27 1.66 -10.92 -1.58
N GLU A 28 1.66 -11.75 -0.53
CA GLU A 28 1.11 -11.38 0.79
C GLU A 28 1.90 -10.25 1.43
N ILE A 29 3.24 -10.31 1.35
CA ILE A 29 4.08 -9.22 1.85
C ILE A 29 3.77 -7.93 1.11
N GLN A 30 3.60 -7.98 -0.21
CA GLN A 30 3.33 -6.80 -1.01
C GLN A 30 1.93 -6.25 -0.70
N LYS A 31 0.94 -7.12 -0.55
CA LYS A 31 -0.42 -6.76 -0.15
C LYS A 31 -0.43 -6.06 1.22
N THR A 32 0.27 -6.61 2.20
CA THR A 32 0.37 -5.99 3.53
C THR A 32 1.05 -4.63 3.45
N LYS A 33 2.15 -4.55 2.72
CA LYS A 33 2.93 -3.32 2.60
C LYS A 33 2.20 -2.21 1.86
N SER A 34 1.40 -2.53 0.84
CA SER A 34 0.63 -1.54 0.08
C SER A 34 -0.43 -0.82 0.91
N ASN A 35 -0.83 -1.43 2.02
CA ASN A 35 -1.84 -0.89 2.94
C ASN A 35 -1.26 -0.16 4.15
N LEU A 36 0.05 0.10 4.14
CA LEU A 36 0.74 0.82 5.21
C LEU A 36 1.08 2.24 4.78
N CYS A 37 0.97 3.16 5.75
CA CYS A 37 1.47 4.51 5.59
C CYS A 37 2.98 4.46 5.28
N SER A 38 3.42 5.17 4.24
CA SER A 38 4.85 5.17 3.84
C SER A 38 5.75 5.78 4.91
N MET A 39 5.22 6.67 5.75
CA MET A 39 5.96 7.41 6.76
C MET A 39 6.03 6.65 8.10
N THR A 40 4.88 6.29 8.67
CA THR A 40 4.80 5.64 10.00
C THR A 40 4.77 4.12 9.95
N LYS A 41 4.54 3.52 8.79
CA LYS A 41 4.34 2.07 8.62
C LYS A 41 3.12 1.51 9.36
N GLU A 42 2.24 2.37 9.79
CA GLU A 42 0.94 2.01 10.35
C GLU A 42 -0.09 1.75 9.27
N GLN A 43 -1.15 1.05 9.60
CA GLN A 43 -2.25 0.82 8.68
C GLN A 43 -2.87 2.13 8.21
N LEU A 44 -3.17 2.22 6.91
CA LEU A 44 -3.83 3.37 6.33
C LEU A 44 -5.24 3.53 6.91
N ARG A 45 -5.55 4.76 7.35
CA ARG A 45 -6.86 5.15 7.88
C ARG A 45 -7.31 6.44 7.22
N LYS A 46 -8.60 6.60 7.03
CA LYS A 46 -9.15 7.87 6.52
C LYS A 46 -8.90 9.00 7.53
N PRO A 47 -8.54 10.17 7.07
CA PRO A 47 -8.28 10.59 5.70
C PRO A 47 -6.90 10.15 5.19
N ILE A 48 -6.87 9.57 3.98
CA ILE A 48 -5.64 9.14 3.30
C ILE A 48 -5.22 10.22 2.33
N VAL A 49 -3.93 10.48 2.25
CA VAL A 49 -3.34 11.42 1.30
C VAL A 49 -2.27 10.73 0.45
N GLY A 50 -2.14 11.18 -0.80
CA GLY A 50 -1.13 10.72 -1.73
C GLY A 50 -0.23 11.85 -2.19
N ASP A 51 1.02 11.54 -2.48
CA ASP A 51 1.96 12.47 -3.09
C ASP A 51 2.10 12.27 -4.60
N ARG A 52 2.87 13.13 -5.26
CA ARG A 52 3.14 13.01 -6.70
C ARG A 52 4.02 11.81 -7.07
N LEU A 53 4.67 11.18 -6.11
CA LEU A 53 5.44 9.96 -6.31
C LEU A 53 4.57 8.69 -6.21
N GLY A 54 3.27 8.85 -5.87
CA GLY A 54 2.33 7.75 -5.72
C GLY A 54 2.43 7.02 -4.39
N GLN A 55 3.03 7.65 -3.38
CA GLN A 55 3.09 7.09 -2.03
C GLN A 55 1.87 7.51 -1.24
N LEU A 56 1.45 6.64 -0.33
CA LEU A 56 0.26 6.83 0.50
C LEU A 56 0.65 7.12 1.94
N TYR A 57 -0.08 8.06 2.54
CA TYR A 57 0.14 8.48 3.92
C TYR A 57 -1.19 8.68 4.65
N ASN A 58 -1.14 8.52 5.97
CA ASN A 58 -2.19 9.04 6.84
C ASN A 58 -2.04 10.56 6.94
N LYS A 59 -3.12 11.31 6.80
CA LYS A 59 -3.06 12.79 6.87
C LYS A 59 -2.52 13.29 8.20
N THR A 60 -2.87 12.63 9.28
CA THR A 60 -2.33 12.92 10.63
C THR A 60 -0.82 12.82 10.68
N SER A 61 -0.26 11.74 10.12
CA SER A 61 1.19 11.52 10.07
C SER A 61 1.93 12.58 9.26
N VAL A 62 1.32 13.07 8.17
CA VAL A 62 1.89 14.18 7.39
C VAL A 62 1.88 15.49 8.17
N ILE A 63 0.80 15.78 8.90
CA ILE A 63 0.71 16.97 9.74
C ILE A 63 1.76 16.92 10.86
N GLU A 64 1.88 15.79 11.55
CA GLU A 64 2.90 15.58 12.58
C GLU A 64 4.31 15.74 12.03
N TYR A 65 4.57 15.17 10.85
CA TYR A 65 5.85 15.34 10.15
C TYR A 65 6.17 16.82 9.85
N LEU A 66 5.18 17.59 9.42
CA LEU A 66 5.39 19.00 9.11
C LEU A 66 5.63 19.86 10.36
N LEU A 67 5.04 19.49 11.49
CA LEU A 67 5.20 20.16 12.78
C LEU A 67 6.52 19.80 13.48
N ASN A 68 7.04 18.60 13.25
CA ASN A 68 8.27 18.14 13.87
C ASN A 68 9.50 18.86 13.32
N LYS A 69 10.38 19.31 14.23
CA LYS A 69 11.69 19.90 13.88
C LYS A 69 12.65 18.83 13.37
N ASN A 70 12.63 17.64 13.94
CA ASN A 70 13.47 16.51 13.54
C ASN A 70 12.73 15.68 12.48
N LYS A 71 12.93 16.02 11.21
CA LYS A 71 12.28 15.35 10.10
C LYS A 71 13.05 14.09 9.71
N PRO A 72 12.40 12.91 9.63
CA PRO A 72 13.03 11.71 9.08
C PRO A 72 13.44 11.94 7.63
N THR A 73 14.59 11.41 7.25
CA THR A 73 15.11 11.48 5.88
C THR A 73 14.25 10.69 4.91
N GLY A 74 14.14 11.16 3.67
CA GLY A 74 13.40 10.48 2.61
C GLY A 74 12.03 11.07 2.26
N PHE A 75 11.57 12.08 3.00
CA PHE A 75 10.31 12.78 2.75
C PHE A 75 10.49 14.29 2.53
N GLU A 76 11.68 14.69 2.11
CA GLU A 76 12.05 16.10 1.93
C GLU A 76 11.22 16.82 0.87
N HIS A 77 10.61 16.07 -0.04
CA HIS A 77 9.70 16.60 -1.06
C HIS A 77 8.37 17.10 -0.47
N ILE A 78 7.99 16.65 0.74
CA ILE A 78 6.78 17.09 1.44
C ILE A 78 7.12 18.28 2.34
N LYS A 79 7.04 19.48 1.79
CA LYS A 79 7.32 20.73 2.51
C LYS A 79 6.07 21.39 3.08
N SER A 80 4.92 21.09 2.51
CA SER A 80 3.62 21.65 2.91
C SER A 80 2.48 20.69 2.58
N LEU A 81 1.30 20.92 3.14
CA LEU A 81 0.09 20.15 2.82
C LEU A 81 -0.33 20.28 1.34
N LYS A 82 0.17 21.26 0.62
CA LYS A 82 -0.07 21.40 -0.83
C LYS A 82 0.66 20.36 -1.67
N ASN A 83 1.68 19.71 -1.11
CA ASN A 83 2.47 18.68 -1.80
C ASN A 83 1.81 17.30 -1.72
N VAL A 84 0.72 17.18 -0.99
CA VAL A 84 -0.09 15.97 -0.89
C VAL A 84 -1.53 16.26 -1.25
N LYS A 85 -2.24 15.26 -1.75
CA LYS A 85 -3.64 15.35 -2.14
C LYS A 85 -4.50 14.41 -1.33
N ASP A 86 -5.62 14.90 -0.82
CA ASP A 86 -6.61 14.06 -0.15
C ASP A 86 -7.24 13.09 -1.14
N LEU A 87 -7.22 11.80 -0.83
CA LEU A 87 -7.73 10.75 -1.69
C LEU A 87 -9.17 10.40 -1.36
N LYS A 88 -10.01 10.39 -2.37
CA LYS A 88 -11.40 9.91 -2.31
C LYS A 88 -11.42 8.43 -2.66
N CYS A 89 -11.16 7.57 -1.71
CA CYS A 89 -11.17 6.13 -1.88
C CYS A 89 -12.17 5.46 -0.96
N LEU A 90 -12.66 4.29 -1.34
CA LEU A 90 -13.34 3.38 -0.45
C LEU A 90 -12.30 2.56 0.31
N ILE A 91 -12.60 2.25 1.55
CA ILE A 91 -11.85 1.28 2.34
C ILE A 91 -12.84 0.16 2.67
N ASN A 92 -12.47 -1.07 2.35
CA ASN A 92 -13.30 -2.24 2.70
C ASN A 92 -13.15 -2.60 4.19
N ASP A 93 -13.94 -3.56 4.66
CA ASP A 93 -13.93 -4.02 6.05
C ASP A 93 -12.57 -4.57 6.49
N ASN A 94 -11.77 -5.05 5.55
CA ASN A 94 -10.41 -5.53 5.78
C ASN A 94 -9.36 -4.38 5.83
N GLY A 95 -9.78 -3.15 5.65
CA GLY A 95 -8.92 -1.97 5.68
C GLY A 95 -8.12 -1.72 4.40
N TYR A 96 -8.45 -2.37 3.28
CA TYR A 96 -7.80 -2.15 1.99
C TYR A 96 -8.51 -1.08 1.17
N ILE A 97 -7.72 -0.29 0.43
CA ILE A 97 -8.26 0.65 -0.53
C ILE A 97 -8.93 -0.13 -1.67
N GLN A 98 -10.14 0.27 -2.01
CA GLN A 98 -10.95 -0.35 -3.04
C GLN A 98 -11.34 0.67 -4.11
N CYS A 99 -11.32 0.23 -5.38
CA CYS A 99 -11.83 1.03 -6.48
C CYS A 99 -13.35 1.13 -6.39
N GLN A 100 -13.90 2.33 -6.58
CA GLN A 100 -15.35 2.56 -6.51
C GLN A 100 -16.11 1.94 -7.69
N ILE A 101 -15.43 1.70 -8.80
CA ILE A 101 -16.04 1.24 -10.05
C ILE A 101 -15.87 -0.27 -10.21
N SER A 102 -14.62 -0.75 -10.25
CA SER A 102 -14.32 -2.17 -10.45
C SER A 102 -14.41 -3.00 -9.17
N GLN A 103 -14.54 -2.36 -8.00
CA GLN A 103 -14.53 -3.01 -6.67
C GLN A 103 -13.27 -3.82 -6.37
N GLU A 104 -12.23 -3.69 -7.19
CA GLU A 104 -10.95 -4.32 -6.95
C GLU A 104 -10.25 -3.73 -5.74
N GLU A 105 -9.59 -4.60 -4.96
CA GLU A 105 -8.76 -4.19 -3.83
C GLU A 105 -7.36 -3.81 -4.28
N PHE A 106 -6.80 -2.75 -3.69
CA PHE A 106 -5.42 -2.38 -3.89
C PHE A 106 -4.50 -3.33 -3.13
N SER A 107 -3.87 -4.23 -3.85
CA SER A 107 -2.94 -5.24 -3.31
C SER A 107 -1.47 -4.91 -3.55
N GLY A 108 -1.18 -3.79 -4.19
CA GLY A 108 0.18 -3.46 -4.64
C GLY A 108 0.67 -4.30 -5.84
N LEU A 109 -0.07 -5.33 -6.23
CA LEU A 109 0.16 -6.11 -7.46
C LEU A 109 -0.61 -5.51 -8.62
N ASN A 110 -1.83 -5.04 -8.34
CA ASN A 110 -2.69 -4.38 -9.31
C ASN A 110 -2.26 -2.93 -9.48
N LYS A 111 -2.34 -2.44 -10.70
CA LYS A 111 -2.05 -1.05 -10.98
C LYS A 111 -3.25 -0.19 -10.62
N PHE A 112 -3.04 0.73 -9.70
CA PHE A 112 -3.99 1.74 -9.29
C PHE A 112 -3.45 3.12 -9.60
N PHE A 113 -4.35 4.04 -9.88
CA PHE A 113 -4.05 5.42 -10.19
C PHE A 113 -4.96 6.34 -9.38
N PHE A 114 -4.49 7.53 -9.14
CA PHE A 114 -5.35 8.59 -8.64
C PHE A 114 -5.16 9.87 -9.44
N LEU A 115 -6.16 10.70 -9.45
CA LEU A 115 -6.14 11.99 -10.12
C LEU A 115 -5.74 13.10 -9.16
N TRP A 116 -4.72 13.84 -9.51
CA TRP A 116 -4.25 14.96 -8.68
C TRP A 116 -5.29 16.05 -8.53
N THR A 117 -6.08 16.32 -9.56
CA THR A 117 -7.13 17.35 -9.57
C THR A 117 -8.21 17.07 -8.55
N CYS A 118 -8.80 15.88 -8.54
CA CYS A 118 -9.97 15.56 -7.72
C CYS A 118 -9.70 14.59 -6.57
N GLY A 119 -8.57 13.85 -6.59
CA GLY A 119 -8.23 12.84 -5.59
C GLY A 119 -8.99 11.50 -5.74
N CYS A 120 -9.72 11.29 -6.82
CA CYS A 120 -10.42 10.02 -7.06
C CYS A 120 -9.44 8.92 -7.41
N VAL A 121 -9.65 7.71 -6.86
CA VAL A 121 -8.79 6.54 -7.03
C VAL A 121 -9.47 5.53 -7.91
N PHE A 122 -8.74 5.01 -8.90
CA PHE A 122 -9.22 4.03 -9.88
C PHE A 122 -8.22 2.89 -10.05
N SER A 123 -8.75 1.69 -10.34
CA SER A 123 -7.93 0.59 -10.85
C SER A 123 -7.64 0.79 -12.34
N LYS A 124 -6.58 0.14 -12.83
CA LYS A 124 -6.29 0.13 -14.27
C LYS A 124 -7.44 -0.44 -15.06
N THR A 125 -8.06 -1.50 -14.59
CA THR A 125 -9.21 -2.16 -15.22
C THR A 125 -10.36 -1.17 -15.44
N ALA A 126 -10.72 -0.40 -14.41
CA ALA A 126 -11.74 0.63 -14.53
C ALA A 126 -11.36 1.72 -15.55
N MET A 127 -10.09 2.10 -15.62
CA MET A 127 -9.64 3.09 -16.59
C MET A 127 -9.74 2.60 -18.04
N ASP A 128 -9.39 1.33 -18.27
CA ASP A 128 -9.40 0.72 -19.60
C ASP A 128 -10.85 0.47 -20.07
N GLU A 129 -11.72 -0.03 -19.20
CA GLU A 129 -13.12 -0.32 -19.53
C GLU A 129 -13.94 0.95 -19.84
N PHE A 130 -13.74 2.00 -19.06
CA PHE A 130 -14.49 3.25 -19.22
C PHE A 130 -13.80 4.31 -20.09
N ASN A 131 -12.65 3.97 -20.70
CA ASN A 131 -11.90 4.90 -21.55
C ASN A 131 -11.69 6.28 -20.91
N ILE A 132 -11.28 6.31 -19.64
CA ILE A 132 -11.10 7.54 -18.87
C ILE A 132 -9.91 8.32 -19.45
N LYS A 133 -10.19 9.29 -20.33
CA LYS A 133 -9.14 10.08 -20.98
C LYS A 133 -9.06 11.51 -20.48
N ASN A 134 -10.20 12.18 -20.36
CA ASN A 134 -10.24 13.62 -20.09
C ASN A 134 -11.14 14.01 -18.92
N LYS A 135 -12.08 13.15 -18.53
CA LYS A 135 -13.04 13.43 -17.45
C LYS A 135 -13.06 12.34 -16.41
N CYS A 136 -13.08 12.75 -15.15
CA CYS A 136 -13.25 11.84 -14.04
C CYS A 136 -14.69 11.30 -14.00
N ILE A 137 -14.87 9.98 -13.93
CA ILE A 137 -16.22 9.37 -13.89
C ILE A 137 -16.96 9.72 -12.59
N ASN A 138 -16.24 9.88 -11.46
CA ASN A 138 -16.90 10.12 -10.18
C ASN A 138 -17.34 11.57 -9.96
N CYS A 139 -16.56 12.53 -10.42
CA CYS A 139 -16.81 13.96 -10.12
C CYS A 139 -16.90 14.84 -11.37
N ASN A 140 -16.82 14.26 -12.57
CA ASN A 140 -16.91 14.93 -13.87
C ASN A 140 -15.92 16.10 -14.08
N ILE A 141 -14.85 16.16 -13.26
CA ILE A 141 -13.81 17.19 -13.38
C ILE A 141 -12.90 16.80 -14.55
N ASP A 142 -12.58 17.79 -15.39
CA ASP A 142 -11.61 17.61 -16.47
C ASP A 142 -10.20 17.49 -15.90
N PHE A 143 -9.38 16.61 -16.50
CA PHE A 143 -8.00 16.38 -16.09
C PHE A 143 -7.11 16.03 -17.30
N ASP A 144 -5.81 16.26 -17.14
CA ASP A 144 -4.78 15.87 -18.12
C ASP A 144 -4.12 14.55 -17.71
N ILE A 145 -4.19 13.52 -18.56
CA ILE A 145 -3.59 12.21 -18.29
C ILE A 145 -2.10 12.33 -18.00
N ASN A 146 -1.39 13.18 -18.73
CA ASN A 146 0.08 13.29 -18.62
C ASN A 146 0.54 14.01 -17.35
N LYS A 147 -0.30 14.87 -16.75
CA LYS A 147 0.06 15.71 -15.61
C LYS A 147 -0.59 15.28 -14.31
N ASP A 148 -1.84 14.85 -14.40
CA ASP A 148 -2.70 14.65 -13.24
C ASP A 148 -2.87 13.18 -12.85
N LEU A 149 -2.56 12.25 -13.76
CA LEU A 149 -2.64 10.82 -13.48
C LEU A 149 -1.40 10.34 -12.76
N ILE A 150 -1.54 9.93 -11.52
CA ILE A 150 -0.46 9.43 -10.69
C ILE A 150 -0.70 7.95 -10.39
N SER A 151 0.30 7.11 -10.70
CA SER A 151 0.23 5.70 -10.35
C SER A 151 0.55 5.49 -8.87
N LEU A 152 -0.25 4.71 -8.18
CA LEU A 152 0.05 4.27 -6.83
C LEU A 152 1.15 3.21 -6.89
N ASN A 153 2.37 3.59 -6.55
CA ASN A 153 3.53 2.72 -6.58
C ASN A 153 3.92 2.34 -5.16
N TYR A 154 3.84 1.04 -4.88
CA TYR A 154 4.47 0.49 -3.69
C TYR A 154 5.94 0.11 -3.95
N SER A 155 6.36 0.01 -5.20
CA SER A 155 7.71 -0.42 -5.57
C SER A 155 8.73 0.69 -5.36
N LYS A 156 9.73 0.43 -4.50
CA LYS A 156 10.92 1.28 -4.29
C LYS A 156 11.83 1.42 -5.52
N ASN A 157 11.42 0.93 -6.68
CA ASN A 157 12.23 0.90 -7.89
C ASN A 157 11.64 1.79 -8.99
N THR A 158 11.62 3.10 -8.73
CA THR A 158 11.72 4.04 -9.85
C THR A 158 12.73 5.11 -9.45
N LYS A 159 14.00 4.75 -9.56
CA LYS A 159 15.05 5.74 -9.78
C LYS A 159 14.72 6.41 -11.11
N ARG A 160 14.31 7.63 -11.09
CA ARG A 160 14.52 8.59 -12.17
C ARG A 160 15.44 9.66 -11.65
#